data_5ac287b40e34948968867712296aa076
#
_entry.id   5ac287b40e34948968867712296aa076
#
_cell.length_a   1.000
_cell.length_b   1.000
_cell.length_c   1.000
_cell.angle_alpha   90.00
_cell.angle_beta   90.00
_cell.angle_gamma   90.00
#
_symmetry.space_group_name_H-M   'P 1'
#
loop_
_entity.id
_entity.type
_entity.pdbx_description
1 polymer ?
#
loop_
_entity_poly.entity_id
_entity_poly.type
_entity_poly.pdbx_seq_one_letter_code
_entity_poly.pdbx_strand_id
1 'polypeptide(L)'
;MTAAIDVQGLGVHFRRNRRGSRSFKDLFAGASRRSRPGEFWALRNVSFSVQQGESIGVVGRNGQGKSTLLRLVAKVLLPDEGTVSVNGGVAPLIEITGGFVGDLTVRENVRLTAGLHGMSRDEVSRRYDGIIEFAELAGFEDTPYKHLSNGMKVRLAFSVVSQLDEPILLVDEVLAVGDKAFREKCYTRIDELLAEGRTLFFVSHNERDLRRFCTRGLYLDRGGLVLDAPIADVLDRYNADYNA
;
A
#
# COMPACT_ATOMS: atom_id res chain seq x y z
N MET A 1 -11.71 10.35 19.48
CA MET A 1 -10.69 9.38 18.96
C MET A 1 -10.01 10.04 17.79
N THR A 2 -8.68 9.97 17.68
CA THR A 2 -7.94 10.62 16.61
C THR A 2 -7.91 9.67 15.40
N ALA A 3 -8.33 10.14 14.21
CA ALA A 3 -8.25 9.35 13.00
C ALA A 3 -6.77 9.03 12.67
N ALA A 4 -6.47 7.78 12.32
CA ALA A 4 -5.16 7.38 11.79
C ALA A 4 -4.99 7.89 10.36
N ILE A 5 -6.06 7.82 9.55
CA ILE A 5 -6.10 8.33 8.18
C ILE A 5 -7.37 9.15 8.03
N ASP A 6 -7.25 10.37 7.49
CA ASP A 6 -8.39 11.23 7.16
C ASP A 6 -8.23 11.73 5.72
N VAL A 7 -9.25 11.48 4.90
CA VAL A 7 -9.28 11.81 3.47
C VAL A 7 -10.52 12.64 3.18
N GLN A 8 -10.34 13.84 2.59
CA GLN A 8 -11.42 14.77 2.34
C GLN A 8 -11.37 15.29 0.90
N GLY A 9 -12.44 15.03 0.13
CA GLY A 9 -12.61 15.51 -1.24
C GLY A 9 -11.48 15.14 -2.18
N LEU A 10 -10.83 14.01 -1.94
CA LEU A 10 -9.61 13.60 -2.63
C LEU A 10 -9.84 13.44 -4.14
N GLY A 11 -8.97 14.07 -4.92
CA GLY A 11 -8.91 13.89 -6.36
C GLY A 11 -7.49 13.82 -6.89
N VAL A 12 -7.26 12.90 -7.83
CA VAL A 12 -6.00 12.77 -8.58
C VAL A 12 -6.28 12.53 -10.05
N HIS A 13 -5.65 13.28 -10.90
CA HIS A 13 -5.76 13.14 -12.34
C HIS A 13 -4.41 12.79 -12.98
N PHE A 14 -4.44 11.99 -14.04
CA PHE A 14 -3.28 11.63 -14.84
C PHE A 14 -3.47 12.08 -16.28
N ARG A 15 -2.36 12.46 -16.93
CA ARG A 15 -2.33 12.73 -18.36
C ARG A 15 -1.87 11.49 -19.12
N ARG A 16 -2.66 11.04 -20.07
CA ARG A 16 -2.17 10.09 -21.07
C ARG A 16 -1.07 10.77 -21.88
N ASN A 17 0.14 10.23 -21.81
CA ASN A 17 1.31 10.73 -22.49
C ASN A 17 1.07 10.68 -24.01
N ARG A 18 0.54 11.76 -24.58
CA ARG A 18 0.66 12.01 -26.03
C ARG A 18 2.00 12.72 -26.21
N ARG A 19 2.95 12.10 -26.89
CA ARG A 19 4.10 12.77 -27.52
C ARG A 19 3.52 13.84 -28.48
N GLY A 20 3.20 15.00 -27.95
CA GLY A 20 2.68 16.16 -28.67
C GLY A 20 3.45 17.38 -28.19
N SER A 21 4.19 18.02 -29.09
CA SER A 21 4.87 19.31 -28.92
C SER A 21 3.97 20.29 -28.17
N ARG A 22 4.45 20.83 -27.06
CA ARG A 22 3.81 21.95 -26.37
C ARG A 22 3.85 23.17 -27.30
N SER A 23 2.69 23.62 -27.77
CA SER A 23 2.57 24.93 -28.44
C SER A 23 2.62 26.03 -27.39
N PHE A 24 3.37 27.08 -27.66
CA PHE A 24 3.46 28.30 -26.82
C PHE A 24 2.09 28.96 -26.57
N LYS A 25 1.06 28.64 -27.35
CA LYS A 25 -0.31 29.10 -27.16
C LYS A 25 -1.03 28.56 -25.93
N ASP A 26 -0.55 27.42 -25.37
CA ASP A 26 -1.18 26.80 -24.18
C ASP A 26 -0.80 27.54 -22.88
N LEU A 27 0.17 28.40 -22.88
CA LEU A 27 0.63 29.20 -21.73
C LEU A 27 -0.28 30.39 -21.37
N PHE A 28 -1.12 30.84 -22.30
CA PHE A 28 -1.97 32.04 -22.14
C PHE A 28 -3.48 31.76 -22.09
N ALA A 29 -3.90 30.46 -22.17
CA ALA A 29 -5.30 30.10 -22.02
C ALA A 29 -5.64 29.95 -20.54
N GLY A 30 -6.31 30.98 -20.00
CA GLY A 30 -6.76 31.00 -18.60
C GLY A 30 -7.51 29.73 -18.17
N ALA A 31 -7.25 29.30 -16.95
CA ALA A 31 -7.74 28.09 -16.34
C ALA A 31 -9.26 28.00 -16.27
N SER A 32 -9.87 27.43 -17.29
CA SER A 32 -11.22 26.89 -17.22
C SER A 32 -11.13 25.42 -16.79
N ARG A 33 -11.82 25.05 -15.70
CA ARG A 33 -11.88 23.71 -15.05
C ARG A 33 -12.49 22.60 -15.92
N ARG A 34 -12.34 22.62 -17.23
CA ARG A 34 -12.80 21.56 -18.13
C ARG A 34 -11.65 20.59 -18.39
N SER A 35 -11.89 19.28 -18.17
CA SER A 35 -10.95 18.19 -18.52
C SER A 35 -10.35 18.43 -19.91
N ARG A 36 -9.02 18.57 -19.98
CA ARG A 36 -8.32 18.72 -21.26
C ARG A 36 -8.29 17.36 -21.97
N PRO A 37 -8.31 17.31 -23.31
CA PRO A 37 -8.26 16.06 -24.04
C PRO A 37 -7.03 15.24 -23.65
N GLY A 38 -7.26 14.01 -23.13
CA GLY A 38 -6.20 13.11 -22.68
C GLY A 38 -5.96 13.10 -21.17
N GLU A 39 -6.66 13.87 -20.36
CA GLU A 39 -6.68 13.81 -18.90
C GLU A 39 -7.79 12.83 -18.45
N PHE A 40 -7.50 12.02 -17.42
CA PHE A 40 -8.50 11.20 -16.74
C PHE A 40 -8.29 11.26 -15.23
N TRP A 41 -9.38 11.27 -14.49
CA TRP A 41 -9.36 11.21 -13.03
C TRP A 41 -9.21 9.75 -12.58
N ALA A 42 -8.14 9.44 -11.88
CA ALA A 42 -7.96 8.15 -11.25
C ALA A 42 -8.76 8.04 -9.96
N LEU A 43 -8.89 9.17 -9.23
CA LEU A 43 -9.75 9.35 -8.07
C LEU A 43 -10.40 10.73 -8.16
N ARG A 44 -11.65 10.85 -7.70
CA ARG A 44 -12.34 12.13 -7.64
C ARG A 44 -13.39 12.17 -6.53
N ASN A 45 -13.30 13.22 -5.71
CA ASN A 45 -14.23 13.47 -4.60
C ASN A 45 -14.39 12.28 -3.65
N VAL A 46 -13.27 11.63 -3.28
CA VAL A 46 -13.25 10.53 -2.32
C VAL A 46 -13.04 11.08 -0.91
N SER A 47 -13.91 10.69 0.02
CA SER A 47 -13.81 11.10 1.44
C SER A 47 -14.12 9.92 2.35
N PHE A 48 -13.26 9.67 3.32
CA PHE A 48 -13.43 8.67 4.39
C PHE A 48 -12.44 8.94 5.52
N SER A 49 -12.66 8.35 6.68
CA SER A 49 -11.69 8.36 7.77
C SER A 49 -11.49 6.94 8.32
N VAL A 50 -10.28 6.64 8.79
CA VAL A 50 -9.91 5.37 9.43
C VAL A 50 -9.43 5.68 10.84
N GLN A 51 -10.00 5.01 11.83
CA GLN A 51 -9.60 5.19 13.23
C GLN A 51 -8.35 4.37 13.56
N GLN A 52 -7.64 4.76 14.62
CA GLN A 52 -6.53 3.95 15.13
C GLN A 52 -7.00 2.56 15.53
N GLY A 53 -6.24 1.53 15.14
CA GLY A 53 -6.56 0.13 15.39
C GLY A 53 -7.67 -0.45 14.48
N GLU A 54 -8.21 0.35 13.54
CA GLU A 54 -9.20 -0.13 12.59
C GLU A 54 -8.55 -0.89 11.42
N SER A 55 -9.19 -1.96 10.97
CA SER A 55 -8.78 -2.73 9.79
C SER A 55 -9.77 -2.51 8.65
N ILE A 56 -9.30 -1.88 7.58
CA ILE A 56 -10.13 -1.51 6.44
C ILE A 56 -9.64 -2.15 5.14
N GLY A 57 -10.58 -2.73 4.38
CA GLY A 57 -10.33 -3.31 3.06
C GLY A 57 -10.75 -2.37 1.93
N VAL A 58 -9.99 -2.34 0.83
CA VAL A 58 -10.35 -1.58 -0.37
C VAL A 58 -10.61 -2.53 -1.53
N VAL A 59 -11.81 -2.50 -2.07
CA VAL A 59 -12.23 -3.33 -3.20
C VAL A 59 -12.61 -2.48 -4.42
N GLY A 60 -12.58 -3.08 -5.58
CA GLY A 60 -12.89 -2.45 -6.85
C GLY A 60 -12.16 -3.13 -8.00
N ARG A 61 -12.64 -2.96 -9.23
CA ARG A 61 -12.02 -3.53 -10.44
C ARG A 61 -10.61 -2.96 -10.67
N ASN A 62 -9.86 -3.60 -11.56
CA ASN A 62 -8.58 -3.08 -12.00
C ASN A 62 -8.73 -1.70 -12.67
N GLY A 63 -7.82 -0.78 -12.35
CA GLY A 63 -7.86 0.58 -12.87
C GLY A 63 -8.83 1.54 -12.18
N GLN A 64 -9.50 1.14 -11.07
CA GLN A 64 -10.46 2.00 -10.35
C GLN A 64 -9.81 2.91 -9.29
N GLY A 65 -8.48 2.99 -9.23
CA GLY A 65 -7.77 3.91 -8.35
C GLY A 65 -7.27 3.33 -7.03
N LYS A 66 -7.45 2.02 -6.74
CA LYS A 66 -7.03 1.39 -5.47
C LYS A 66 -5.55 1.62 -5.15
N SER A 67 -4.64 1.28 -6.06
CA SER A 67 -3.20 1.49 -5.87
C SER A 67 -2.82 2.97 -5.85
N THR A 68 -3.58 3.84 -6.54
CA THR A 68 -3.41 5.30 -6.46
C THR A 68 -3.78 5.79 -5.06
N LEU A 69 -4.92 5.34 -4.51
CA LEU A 69 -5.33 5.66 -3.15
C LEU A 69 -4.28 5.21 -2.12
N LEU A 70 -3.77 3.99 -2.28
CA LEU A 70 -2.74 3.44 -1.40
C LEU A 70 -1.45 4.29 -1.40
N ARG A 71 -0.99 4.73 -2.60
CA ARG A 71 0.18 5.62 -2.74
C ARG A 71 -0.03 7.00 -2.13
N LEU A 72 -1.27 7.53 -2.16
CA LEU A 72 -1.62 8.79 -1.51
C LEU A 72 -1.57 8.66 0.02
N VAL A 73 -2.12 7.58 0.56
CA VAL A 73 -2.04 7.28 2.00
C VAL A 73 -0.59 7.06 2.42
N ALA A 74 0.22 6.42 1.59
CA ALA A 74 1.66 6.25 1.80
C ALA A 74 2.48 7.55 1.67
N LYS A 75 1.85 8.67 1.29
CA LYS A 75 2.51 9.97 1.00
C LYS A 75 3.55 9.91 -0.13
N VAL A 76 3.48 8.89 -0.99
CA VAL A 76 4.32 8.74 -2.19
C VAL A 76 3.78 9.59 -3.34
N LEU A 77 2.47 9.85 -3.34
CA LEU A 77 1.79 10.70 -4.31
C LEU A 77 1.08 11.84 -3.57
N LEU A 78 1.04 13.02 -4.18
CA LEU A 78 0.28 14.17 -3.68
C LEU A 78 -1.05 14.28 -4.41
N PRO A 79 -2.14 14.69 -3.75
CA PRO A 79 -3.42 14.91 -4.38
C PRO A 79 -3.43 16.19 -5.22
N ASP A 80 -4.24 16.22 -6.30
CA ASP A 80 -4.53 17.41 -7.08
C ASP A 80 -5.70 18.20 -6.48
N GLU A 81 -6.65 17.53 -5.82
CA GLU A 81 -7.78 18.11 -5.10
C GLU A 81 -7.96 17.42 -3.74
N GLY A 82 -8.47 18.17 -2.76
CA GLY A 82 -8.72 17.67 -1.41
C GLY A 82 -7.46 17.47 -0.56
N THR A 83 -7.59 16.69 0.52
CA THR A 83 -6.50 16.46 1.49
C THR A 83 -6.44 15.01 1.92
N VAL A 84 -5.22 14.56 2.23
CA VAL A 84 -4.94 13.29 2.90
C VAL A 84 -4.09 13.57 4.13
N SER A 85 -4.63 13.30 5.30
CA SER A 85 -3.93 13.41 6.58
C SER A 85 -3.68 12.01 7.14
N VAL A 86 -2.43 11.71 7.49
CA VAL A 86 -2.01 10.42 8.06
C VAL A 86 -1.26 10.71 9.35
N ASN A 87 -1.82 10.26 10.46
CA ASN A 87 -1.31 10.48 11.81
C ASN A 87 -0.52 9.27 12.30
N GLY A 88 0.79 9.39 12.24
CA GLY A 88 1.76 8.35 12.55
C GLY A 88 2.58 7.91 11.35
N GLY A 89 3.54 7.05 11.60
CA GLY A 89 4.34 6.42 10.57
C GLY A 89 3.58 5.31 9.85
N VAL A 90 4.07 4.94 8.70
CA VAL A 90 3.45 3.96 7.81
C VAL A 90 4.45 2.87 7.46
N ALA A 91 4.08 1.61 7.68
CA ALA A 91 4.81 0.43 7.20
C ALA A 91 4.23 0.02 5.83
N PRO A 92 4.88 0.39 4.71
CA PRO A 92 4.33 0.12 3.39
C PRO A 92 4.74 -1.28 2.91
N LEU A 93 3.79 -2.21 2.90
CA LEU A 93 3.88 -3.46 2.17
C LEU A 93 3.38 -3.29 0.72
N ILE A 94 3.66 -2.11 0.14
CA ILE A 94 3.29 -1.72 -1.23
C ILE A 94 4.56 -1.74 -2.07
N GLU A 95 4.50 -2.36 -3.26
CA GLU A 95 5.68 -2.47 -4.12
C GLU A 95 6.90 -2.95 -3.30
N ILE A 96 6.67 -3.98 -2.51
CA ILE A 96 7.47 -4.42 -1.35
C ILE A 96 8.97 -4.57 -1.66
N THR A 97 9.34 -4.71 -2.93
CA THR A 97 10.72 -4.75 -3.40
C THR A 97 11.29 -3.37 -3.73
N GLY A 98 10.48 -2.32 -3.66
CA GLY A 98 10.92 -0.93 -3.80
C GLY A 98 11.81 -0.50 -2.62
N GLY A 99 12.92 0.18 -2.92
CA GLY A 99 13.88 0.61 -1.89
C GLY A 99 15.05 -0.35 -1.66
N PHE A 100 15.00 -1.57 -2.21
CA PHE A 100 16.13 -2.49 -2.19
C PHE A 100 17.09 -2.20 -3.35
N VAL A 101 18.37 -2.17 -3.03
CA VAL A 101 19.44 -1.88 -4.00
C VAL A 101 20.05 -3.19 -4.49
N GLY A 102 20.02 -3.42 -5.81
CA GLY A 102 20.44 -4.68 -6.42
C GLY A 102 21.87 -5.09 -6.14
N ASP A 103 22.79 -4.14 -6.08
CA ASP A 103 24.21 -4.40 -5.88
C ASP A 103 24.61 -4.54 -4.41
N LEU A 104 23.76 -4.12 -3.49
CA LEU A 104 23.96 -4.34 -2.06
C LEU A 104 23.59 -5.78 -1.68
N THR A 105 24.27 -6.32 -0.68
CA THR A 105 23.98 -7.62 -0.08
C THR A 105 22.63 -7.62 0.65
N VAL A 106 22.11 -8.79 1.00
CA VAL A 106 20.93 -8.95 1.87
C VAL A 106 21.14 -8.17 3.17
N ARG A 107 22.28 -8.34 3.82
CA ARG A 107 22.65 -7.65 5.07
C ARG A 107 22.59 -6.14 4.97
N GLU A 108 23.18 -5.60 3.89
CA GLU A 108 23.21 -4.17 3.65
C GLU A 108 21.82 -3.62 3.33
N ASN A 109 21.02 -4.35 2.56
CA ASN A 109 19.64 -3.96 2.24
C ASN A 109 18.74 -3.96 3.49
N VAL A 110 18.86 -4.95 4.38
CA VAL A 110 18.12 -4.94 5.67
C VAL A 110 18.45 -3.68 6.46
N ARG A 111 19.74 -3.34 6.60
CA ARG A 111 20.18 -2.14 7.32
C ARG A 111 19.70 -0.86 6.66
N LEU A 112 19.79 -0.78 5.33
CA LEU A 112 19.34 0.37 4.55
C LEU A 112 17.83 0.59 4.70
N THR A 113 17.04 -0.46 4.43
CA THR A 113 15.57 -0.35 4.45
C THR A 113 15.05 -0.06 5.85
N ALA A 114 15.52 -0.78 6.87
CA ALA A 114 15.13 -0.52 8.26
C ALA A 114 15.52 0.90 8.71
N GLY A 115 16.72 1.36 8.32
CA GLY A 115 17.18 2.72 8.61
C GLY A 115 16.38 3.82 7.90
N LEU A 116 15.94 3.60 6.65
CA LEU A 116 15.04 4.52 5.92
C LEU A 116 13.68 4.67 6.61
N HIS A 117 13.23 3.64 7.33
CA HIS A 117 12.03 3.64 8.16
C HIS A 117 12.30 4.05 9.62
N GLY A 118 13.44 4.66 9.92
CA GLY A 118 13.72 5.27 11.19
C GLY A 118 14.28 4.34 12.27
N MET A 119 14.51 3.05 12.00
CA MET A 119 15.18 2.17 12.95
C MET A 119 16.63 2.62 13.20
N SER A 120 17.02 2.72 14.45
CA SER A 120 18.41 2.94 14.84
C SER A 120 19.29 1.72 14.52
N ARG A 121 20.60 1.92 14.42
CA ARG A 121 21.56 0.82 14.17
C ARG A 121 21.47 -0.30 15.19
N ASP A 122 21.25 0.05 16.45
CA ASP A 122 21.14 -0.91 17.56
C ASP A 122 19.84 -1.72 17.47
N GLU A 123 18.74 -1.10 17.08
CA GLU A 123 17.46 -1.80 16.83
C GLU A 123 17.58 -2.76 15.66
N VAL A 124 18.16 -2.31 14.54
CA VAL A 124 18.41 -3.17 13.39
C VAL A 124 19.27 -4.37 13.79
N SER A 125 20.34 -4.13 14.57
CA SER A 125 21.23 -5.22 15.03
C SER A 125 20.49 -6.24 15.90
N ARG A 126 19.62 -5.78 16.80
CA ARG A 126 18.83 -6.69 17.66
C ARG A 126 17.79 -7.51 16.88
N ARG A 127 17.19 -6.93 15.84
CA ARG A 127 16.12 -7.59 15.05
C ARG A 127 16.64 -8.36 13.84
N TYR A 128 17.92 -8.18 13.49
CA TYR A 128 18.51 -8.71 12.26
C TYR A 128 18.36 -10.21 12.11
N ASP A 129 18.72 -10.97 13.13
CA ASP A 129 18.65 -12.45 13.06
C ASP A 129 17.21 -12.93 12.91
N GLY A 130 16.25 -12.32 13.59
CA GLY A 130 14.83 -12.60 13.44
C GLY A 130 14.28 -12.24 12.04
N ILE A 131 14.78 -11.15 11.44
CA ILE A 131 14.44 -10.79 10.05
C ILE A 131 14.93 -11.87 9.08
N ILE A 132 16.18 -12.32 9.21
CA ILE A 132 16.79 -13.33 8.34
C ILE A 132 16.11 -14.70 8.54
N GLU A 133 15.82 -15.08 9.77
CA GLU A 133 15.09 -16.32 10.09
C GLU A 133 13.67 -16.30 9.52
N PHE A 134 12.95 -15.18 9.70
CA PHE A 134 11.60 -15.03 9.14
C PHE A 134 11.62 -15.14 7.61
N ALA A 135 12.59 -14.50 6.95
CA ALA A 135 12.77 -14.53 5.50
C ALA A 135 13.23 -15.89 4.97
N GLU A 136 13.72 -16.79 5.84
CA GLU A 136 14.35 -18.07 5.47
C GLU A 136 15.56 -17.86 4.54
N LEU A 137 16.40 -16.86 4.87
CA LEU A 137 17.56 -16.46 4.08
C LEU A 137 18.89 -16.70 4.81
N ALA A 138 18.91 -17.59 5.80
CA ALA A 138 20.14 -18.03 6.44
C ALA A 138 21.12 -18.59 5.40
N GLY A 139 22.37 -18.09 5.41
CA GLY A 139 23.40 -18.42 4.43
C GLY A 139 23.39 -17.57 3.15
N PHE A 140 22.46 -16.63 2.99
CA PHE A 140 22.38 -15.69 1.86
C PHE A 140 22.70 -14.25 2.24
N GLU A 141 23.12 -14.00 3.48
CA GLU A 141 23.26 -12.66 4.06
C GLU A 141 24.23 -11.78 3.29
N ASP A 142 25.31 -12.37 2.76
CA ASP A 142 26.33 -11.66 1.99
C ASP A 142 26.15 -11.80 0.46
N THR A 143 24.99 -12.35 0.04
CA THR A 143 24.60 -12.43 -1.37
C THR A 143 24.05 -11.11 -1.85
N PRO A 144 24.50 -10.56 -3.01
CA PRO A 144 23.88 -9.39 -3.63
C PRO A 144 22.40 -9.62 -3.94
N TYR A 145 21.55 -8.64 -3.61
CA TYR A 145 20.10 -8.73 -3.75
C TYR A 145 19.62 -9.08 -5.18
N LYS A 146 20.34 -8.59 -6.20
CA LYS A 146 20.04 -8.91 -7.61
C LYS A 146 20.08 -10.40 -7.93
N HIS A 147 20.85 -11.19 -7.17
CA HIS A 147 20.99 -12.64 -7.37
C HIS A 147 19.95 -13.48 -6.63
N LEU A 148 19.12 -12.85 -5.79
CA LEU A 148 18.01 -13.54 -5.15
C LEU A 148 16.89 -13.84 -6.15
N SER A 149 16.20 -14.96 -5.97
CA SER A 149 14.95 -15.23 -6.69
C SER A 149 13.87 -14.20 -6.32
N ASN A 150 12.84 -14.05 -7.16
CA ASN A 150 11.73 -13.13 -6.85
C ASN A 150 11.02 -13.51 -5.54
N GLY A 151 10.87 -14.82 -5.25
CA GLY A 151 10.32 -15.27 -3.98
C GLY A 151 11.16 -14.86 -2.77
N MET A 152 12.49 -15.02 -2.85
CA MET A 152 13.42 -14.61 -1.79
C MET A 152 13.39 -13.09 -1.57
N LYS A 153 13.27 -12.31 -2.64
CA LYS A 153 13.15 -10.84 -2.58
C LYS A 153 11.91 -10.40 -1.82
N VAL A 154 10.78 -11.01 -2.11
CA VAL A 154 9.51 -10.70 -1.42
C VAL A 154 9.54 -11.15 0.04
N ARG A 155 10.11 -12.33 0.32
CA ARG A 155 10.29 -12.82 1.69
C ARG A 155 11.13 -11.85 2.52
N LEU A 156 12.28 -11.40 1.98
CA LEU A 156 13.14 -10.42 2.65
C LEU A 156 12.40 -9.12 2.93
N ALA A 157 11.74 -8.59 1.92
CA ALA A 157 11.06 -7.31 2.03
C ALA A 157 9.92 -7.34 3.06
N PHE A 158 9.07 -8.38 3.04
CA PHE A 158 8.04 -8.57 4.07
C PHE A 158 8.65 -8.70 5.47
N SER A 159 9.73 -9.47 5.60
CA SER A 159 10.40 -9.70 6.90
C SER A 159 10.91 -8.40 7.51
N VAL A 160 11.51 -7.51 6.70
CA VAL A 160 11.97 -6.20 7.18
C VAL A 160 10.80 -5.33 7.59
N VAL A 161 9.80 -5.15 6.70
CA VAL A 161 8.68 -4.23 6.93
C VAL A 161 7.81 -4.68 8.11
N SER A 162 7.62 -6.00 8.29
CA SER A 162 6.83 -6.55 9.40
C SER A 162 7.48 -6.36 10.78
N GLN A 163 8.75 -5.94 10.82
CA GLN A 163 9.47 -5.61 12.07
C GLN A 163 9.51 -4.12 12.39
N LEU A 164 8.93 -3.28 11.52
CA LEU A 164 8.82 -1.84 11.78
C LEU A 164 7.79 -1.58 12.89
N ASP A 165 8.02 -0.57 13.72
CA ASP A 165 7.12 -0.20 14.82
C ASP A 165 6.04 0.82 14.38
N GLU A 166 5.79 0.92 13.10
CA GLU A 166 4.85 1.86 12.54
C GLU A 166 3.39 1.50 12.87
N PRO A 167 2.56 2.48 13.31
CA PRO A 167 1.19 2.22 13.75
C PRO A 167 0.22 1.87 12.61
N ILE A 168 0.59 2.14 11.36
CA ILE A 168 -0.28 1.94 10.19
C ILE A 168 0.41 0.99 9.21
N LEU A 169 -0.26 -0.11 8.90
CA LEU A 169 0.16 -1.08 7.89
C LEU A 169 -0.58 -0.79 6.60
N LEU A 170 0.14 -0.56 5.51
CA LEU A 170 -0.44 -0.48 4.17
C LEU A 170 -0.05 -1.73 3.39
N VAL A 171 -1.04 -2.51 3.01
CA VAL A 171 -0.84 -3.79 2.34
C VAL A 171 -1.52 -3.77 0.98
N ASP A 172 -0.76 -4.09 -0.07
CA ASP A 172 -1.28 -4.33 -1.42
C ASP A 172 -1.35 -5.84 -1.69
N GLU A 173 -1.88 -6.27 -2.81
CA GLU A 173 -2.02 -7.65 -3.29
C GLU A 173 -0.78 -8.55 -3.12
N VAL A 174 0.35 -7.97 -2.75
CA VAL A 174 1.66 -8.63 -2.62
C VAL A 174 1.68 -9.78 -1.58
N LEU A 175 0.70 -9.88 -0.67
CA LEU A 175 0.57 -11.02 0.24
C LEU A 175 0.30 -12.35 -0.49
N ALA A 176 -0.11 -12.32 -1.75
CA ALA A 176 -0.30 -13.50 -2.57
C ALA A 176 1.02 -14.12 -3.08
N VAL A 177 2.18 -13.50 -2.79
CA VAL A 177 3.49 -13.91 -3.30
C VAL A 177 4.21 -14.85 -2.32
N GLY A 178 4.85 -15.86 -2.84
CA GLY A 178 5.52 -16.91 -2.09
C GLY A 178 4.77 -18.25 -2.14
N ASP A 179 5.34 -19.26 -1.51
CA ASP A 179 4.66 -20.53 -1.34
C ASP A 179 3.60 -20.46 -0.22
N LYS A 180 2.81 -21.53 -0.10
CA LYS A 180 1.71 -21.59 0.87
C LYS A 180 2.21 -21.47 2.32
N ALA A 181 3.35 -22.05 2.64
CA ALA A 181 3.89 -22.05 4.01
C ALA A 181 4.31 -20.64 4.43
N PHE A 182 5.01 -19.92 3.55
CA PHE A 182 5.41 -18.53 3.82
C PHE A 182 4.20 -17.59 3.91
N ARG A 183 3.17 -17.80 3.10
CA ARG A 183 1.91 -17.01 3.17
C ARG A 183 1.23 -17.16 4.52
N GLU A 184 1.11 -18.40 5.05
CA GLU A 184 0.53 -18.60 6.38
C GLU A 184 1.36 -17.91 7.48
N LYS A 185 2.68 -17.91 7.35
CA LYS A 185 3.60 -17.21 8.25
C LYS A 185 3.37 -15.68 8.20
N CYS A 186 3.19 -15.12 7.00
CA CYS A 186 2.83 -13.71 6.83
C CYS A 186 1.47 -13.38 7.45
N TYR A 187 0.48 -14.25 7.28
CA TYR A 187 -0.86 -14.07 7.86
C TYR A 187 -0.82 -14.08 9.38
N THR A 188 -0.10 -15.03 9.98
CA THR A 188 0.10 -15.07 11.43
C THR A 188 0.75 -13.78 11.93
N ARG A 189 1.76 -13.27 11.22
CA ARG A 189 2.41 -12.01 11.61
C ARG A 189 1.48 -10.80 11.51
N ILE A 190 0.61 -10.75 10.49
CA ILE A 190 -0.41 -9.68 10.39
C ILE A 190 -1.41 -9.79 11.54
N ASP A 191 -1.89 -10.99 11.88
CA ASP A 191 -2.79 -11.19 13.02
C ASP A 191 -2.17 -10.69 14.33
N GLU A 192 -0.86 -10.96 14.56
CA GLU A 192 -0.12 -10.43 15.72
C GLU A 192 -0.08 -8.91 15.73
N LEU A 193 0.27 -8.29 14.60
CA LEU A 193 0.34 -6.84 14.47
C LEU A 193 -1.02 -6.17 14.70
N LEU A 194 -2.10 -6.78 14.26
CA LEU A 194 -3.45 -6.31 14.52
C LEU A 194 -3.84 -6.48 16.00
N ALA A 195 -3.43 -7.57 16.64
CA ALA A 195 -3.62 -7.77 18.07
C ALA A 195 -2.84 -6.76 18.93
N GLU A 196 -1.73 -6.23 18.42
CA GLU A 196 -0.98 -5.11 19.02
C GLU A 196 -1.71 -3.75 18.88
N GLY A 197 -2.85 -3.69 18.18
CA GLY A 197 -3.67 -2.49 17.98
C GLY A 197 -3.23 -1.64 16.78
N ARG A 198 -2.48 -2.19 15.84
CA ARG A 198 -2.09 -1.48 14.60
C ARG A 198 -3.27 -1.32 13.66
N THR A 199 -3.27 -0.24 12.92
CA THR A 199 -4.26 0.07 11.89
C THR A 199 -3.87 -0.63 10.59
N LEU A 200 -4.83 -1.27 9.91
CA LEU A 200 -4.60 -1.93 8.63
C LEU A 200 -5.39 -1.21 7.52
N PHE A 201 -4.69 -0.86 6.44
CA PHE A 201 -5.28 -0.42 5.18
C PHE A 201 -4.89 -1.43 4.08
N PHE A 202 -5.85 -2.26 3.68
CA PHE A 202 -5.60 -3.45 2.88
C PHE A 202 -6.28 -3.38 1.52
N VAL A 203 -5.50 -3.49 0.46
CA VAL A 203 -6.00 -3.63 -0.92
C VAL A 203 -5.82 -5.08 -1.35
N SER A 204 -6.89 -5.77 -1.70
CA SER A 204 -6.83 -7.15 -2.17
C SER A 204 -7.98 -7.47 -3.11
N HIS A 205 -7.74 -8.43 -4.02
CA HIS A 205 -8.77 -9.09 -4.81
C HIS A 205 -9.25 -10.40 -4.18
N ASN A 206 -8.59 -10.85 -3.12
CA ASN A 206 -8.95 -12.09 -2.46
C ASN A 206 -9.96 -11.80 -1.33
N GLU A 207 -11.21 -12.15 -1.55
CA GLU A 207 -12.29 -11.96 -0.58
C GLU A 207 -12.03 -12.66 0.76
N ARG A 208 -11.36 -13.84 0.75
CA ARG A 208 -11.04 -14.57 1.98
C ARG A 208 -10.10 -13.75 2.87
N ASP A 209 -9.10 -13.12 2.27
CA ASP A 209 -8.14 -12.29 3.00
C ASP A 209 -8.82 -11.02 3.52
N LEU A 210 -9.67 -10.39 2.71
CA LEU A 210 -10.47 -9.23 3.14
C LEU A 210 -11.39 -9.57 4.31
N ARG A 211 -12.12 -10.69 4.25
CA ARG A 211 -13.00 -11.15 5.35
C ARG A 211 -12.22 -11.56 6.59
N ARG A 212 -10.97 -12.04 6.44
CA ARG A 212 -10.11 -12.42 7.56
C ARG A 212 -9.59 -11.22 8.33
N PHE A 213 -9.06 -10.22 7.62
CA PHE A 213 -8.29 -9.13 8.23
C PHE A 213 -9.08 -7.84 8.39
N CYS A 214 -10.17 -7.63 7.65
CA CYS A 214 -10.89 -6.35 7.62
C CYS A 214 -12.27 -6.47 8.22
N THR A 215 -12.65 -5.48 9.05
CA THR A 215 -14.00 -5.36 9.60
C THR A 215 -14.89 -4.45 8.77
N ARG A 216 -14.28 -3.49 8.05
CA ARG A 216 -14.91 -2.47 7.21
C ARG A 216 -14.27 -2.46 5.83
N GLY A 217 -15.00 -2.01 4.82
CA GLY A 217 -14.52 -1.92 3.46
C GLY A 217 -14.89 -0.62 2.77
N LEU A 218 -14.06 -0.26 1.78
CA LEU A 218 -14.30 0.82 0.82
C LEU A 218 -14.45 0.21 -0.56
N TYR A 219 -15.58 0.42 -1.21
CA TYR A 219 -15.79 0.05 -2.61
C TYR A 219 -15.52 1.24 -3.52
N LEU A 220 -14.53 1.12 -4.39
CA LEU A 220 -14.17 2.11 -5.41
C LEU A 220 -14.67 1.66 -6.78
N ASP A 221 -15.44 2.52 -7.46
CA ASP A 221 -15.78 2.37 -8.87
C ASP A 221 -15.62 3.69 -9.61
N ARG A 222 -15.05 3.64 -10.81
CA ARG A 222 -14.78 4.78 -11.70
C ARG A 222 -14.10 5.95 -11.00
N GLY A 223 -13.18 5.64 -10.08
CA GLY A 223 -12.44 6.63 -9.29
C GLY A 223 -13.22 7.31 -8.16
N GLY A 224 -14.47 6.92 -7.91
CA GLY A 224 -15.29 7.38 -6.81
C GLY A 224 -15.46 6.34 -5.70
N LEU A 225 -15.77 6.78 -4.49
CA LEU A 225 -16.19 5.92 -3.39
C LEU A 225 -17.70 5.64 -3.52
N VAL A 226 -18.05 4.37 -3.76
CA VAL A 226 -19.44 3.92 -3.94
C VAL A 226 -20.08 3.53 -2.62
N LEU A 227 -19.31 2.82 -1.78
CA LEU A 227 -19.78 2.30 -0.51
C LEU A 227 -18.67 2.28 0.52
N ASP A 228 -18.99 2.66 1.75
CA ASP A 228 -18.17 2.59 2.96
C ASP A 228 -19.03 1.94 4.03
N ALA A 229 -18.78 0.66 4.33
CA ALA A 229 -19.67 -0.17 5.17
C ALA A 229 -18.88 -1.36 5.75
N PRO A 230 -19.52 -2.20 6.60
CA PRO A 230 -18.94 -3.49 7.00
C PRO A 230 -18.45 -4.28 5.78
N ILE A 231 -17.32 -4.97 5.93
CA ILE A 231 -16.66 -5.64 4.81
C ILE A 231 -17.56 -6.63 4.06
N ALA A 232 -18.47 -7.30 4.78
CA ALA A 232 -19.42 -8.24 4.19
C ALA A 232 -20.35 -7.53 3.19
N ASP A 233 -20.95 -6.39 3.59
CA ASP A 233 -21.88 -5.62 2.77
C ASP A 233 -21.17 -5.03 1.54
N VAL A 234 -19.91 -4.60 1.72
CA VAL A 234 -19.08 -4.08 0.62
C VAL A 234 -18.79 -5.16 -0.40
N LEU A 235 -18.44 -6.38 0.04
CA LEU A 235 -18.16 -7.50 -0.85
C LEU A 235 -19.42 -7.98 -1.58
N ASP A 236 -20.54 -8.04 -0.90
CA ASP A 236 -21.82 -8.44 -1.49
C ASP A 236 -22.26 -7.42 -2.55
N ARG A 237 -22.11 -6.12 -2.28
CA ARG A 237 -22.39 -5.06 -3.25
C ARG A 237 -21.44 -5.12 -4.44
N TYR A 238 -20.14 -5.28 -4.20
CA TYR A 238 -19.13 -5.41 -5.26
C TYR A 238 -19.45 -6.59 -6.18
N ASN A 239 -19.80 -7.74 -5.61
CA ASN A 239 -20.14 -8.94 -6.36
C ASN A 239 -21.43 -8.78 -7.17
N ALA A 240 -22.43 -8.09 -6.62
CA ALA A 240 -23.67 -7.78 -7.35
C ALA A 240 -23.39 -6.89 -8.57
N ASP A 241 -22.58 -5.84 -8.41
CA ASP A 241 -22.23 -4.92 -9.50
C ASP A 241 -21.27 -5.55 -10.53
N TYR A 242 -20.51 -6.59 -10.14
CA TYR A 242 -19.57 -7.29 -11.02
C TYR A 242 -20.24 -8.38 -11.87
N ASN A 243 -21.33 -9.00 -11.37
CA ASN A 243 -22.05 -10.08 -12.03
C ASN A 243 -23.26 -9.57 -12.83
N ALA A 244 -23.53 -8.27 -12.82
CA ALA A 244 -24.55 -7.59 -13.60
C ALA A 244 -23.97 -7.03 -14.91
#